data_3c4c1ed3d074b48e37202d0604954625
#
_entry.id   3c4c1ed3d074b48e37202d0604954625
#
_cell.length_a   1.000
_cell.length_b   1.000
_cell.length_c   1.000
_cell.angle_alpha   90.00
_cell.angle_beta   90.00
_cell.angle_gamma   90.00
#
_symmetry.space_group_name_H-M   'P 1'
#
loop_
_entity.id
_entity.type
_entity.pdbx_description
1 polymer ?
#
loop_
_entity_poly.entity_id
_entity_poly.type
_entity_poly.pdbx_seq_one_letter_code
_entity_poly.pdbx_strand_id
1 'polypeptide(L)'
;MATRTRRPERRENPLTRERIVGAAVELLDAAGEGGLTFRALTERLATGPGAIYWHVANKGELLDAATDAVVTVALATAPTGPTGPTQSPQEKIHAVALGLFDAIDEHPWLATQLATQFSRSPAQSVAPRIFESIGRQVSALGVPAGSRFTATSALMHYILGAAGQNAANGRVLGPSADRSAFLDAASEAWKKLDPEEYPFTRAVADELREHDDREQFLAGITLILTGITLRIT
;
A
#
# COMPACT_ATOMS: atom_id res chain seq x y z
N MET A 1 30.70 40.92 -40.23
CA MET A 1 30.81 39.67 -39.46
C MET A 1 29.59 39.53 -38.57
N ALA A 2 28.67 38.67 -38.92
CA ALA A 2 27.44 38.47 -38.17
C ALA A 2 27.65 37.35 -37.15
N THR A 3 27.53 37.67 -35.86
CA THR A 3 27.66 36.75 -34.75
C THR A 3 26.39 35.88 -34.64
N ARG A 4 26.52 34.64 -34.98
CA ARG A 4 25.46 33.63 -34.95
C ARG A 4 25.22 33.25 -33.49
N THR A 5 24.16 33.74 -32.88
CA THR A 5 23.74 33.41 -31.51
C THR A 5 23.37 31.93 -31.48
N ARG A 6 24.16 31.15 -30.79
CA ARG A 6 23.95 29.70 -30.55
C ARG A 6 22.74 29.55 -29.65
N ARG A 7 21.64 29.06 -30.22
CA ARG A 7 20.43 28.67 -29.48
C ARG A 7 20.80 27.51 -28.52
N PRO A 8 20.51 27.59 -27.20
CA PRO A 8 20.84 26.51 -26.31
C PRO A 8 20.05 25.27 -26.73
N GLU A 9 20.73 24.15 -26.90
CA GLU A 9 20.14 22.84 -27.09
C GLU A 9 19.37 22.46 -25.83
N ARG A 10 18.10 22.71 -25.87
CA ARG A 10 17.13 22.21 -24.89
C ARG A 10 16.94 20.74 -25.18
N ARG A 11 17.74 19.87 -24.55
CA ARG A 11 17.46 18.44 -24.42
C ARG A 11 16.24 18.31 -23.52
N GLU A 12 15.08 18.57 -24.05
CA GLU A 12 13.83 18.25 -23.39
C GLU A 12 13.54 16.77 -23.67
N ASN A 13 13.74 15.93 -22.64
CA ASN A 13 13.04 14.66 -22.62
C ASN A 13 11.54 15.00 -22.71
N PRO A 14 10.80 14.47 -23.72
CA PRO A 14 9.40 14.84 -23.90
C PRO A 14 8.61 14.54 -22.63
N LEU A 15 7.65 15.40 -22.32
CA LEU A 15 6.73 15.17 -21.21
C LEU A 15 5.86 13.95 -21.57
N THR A 16 5.92 12.92 -20.76
CA THR A 16 5.11 11.71 -20.93
C THR A 16 4.16 11.53 -19.74
N ARG A 17 3.13 10.72 -19.91
CA ARG A 17 2.19 10.40 -18.83
C ARG A 17 2.91 9.75 -17.65
N GLU A 18 3.86 8.86 -17.91
CA GLU A 18 4.67 8.17 -16.89
C GLU A 18 5.50 9.16 -16.06
N ARG A 19 6.09 10.17 -16.69
CA ARG A 19 6.83 11.23 -15.97
C ARG A 19 5.93 12.09 -15.10
N ILE A 20 4.72 12.38 -15.56
CA ILE A 20 3.73 13.14 -14.79
C ILE A 20 3.28 12.30 -13.59
N VAL A 21 2.98 11.01 -13.80
CA VAL A 21 2.59 10.08 -12.72
C VAL A 21 3.73 9.90 -11.72
N GLY A 22 4.97 9.72 -12.16
CA GLY A 22 6.12 9.65 -11.26
C GLY A 22 6.29 10.89 -10.39
N ALA A 23 6.19 12.10 -11.00
CA ALA A 23 6.24 13.35 -10.26
C ALA A 23 5.04 13.51 -9.28
N ALA A 24 3.88 12.95 -9.62
CA ALA A 24 2.72 12.95 -8.73
C ALA A 24 2.96 12.04 -7.52
N VAL A 25 3.51 10.84 -7.69
CA VAL A 25 3.90 9.94 -6.60
C VAL A 25 4.88 10.64 -5.65
N GLU A 26 5.94 11.27 -6.18
CA GLU A 26 6.92 12.00 -5.37
C GLU A 26 6.30 13.16 -4.57
N LEU A 27 5.32 13.88 -5.13
CA LEU A 27 4.59 14.94 -4.41
C LEU A 27 3.66 14.37 -3.32
N LEU A 28 3.03 13.25 -3.61
CA LEU A 28 2.19 12.52 -2.64
C LEU A 28 3.02 12.00 -1.47
N ASP A 29 4.21 11.46 -1.73
CA ASP A 29 5.13 10.99 -0.68
C ASP A 29 5.63 12.14 0.19
N ALA A 30 5.96 13.28 -0.43
CA ALA A 30 6.50 14.43 0.27
C ALA A 30 5.46 15.18 1.13
N ALA A 31 4.20 15.29 0.67
CA ALA A 31 3.22 16.17 1.30
C ALA A 31 1.77 15.64 1.28
N GLY A 32 1.58 14.35 1.01
CA GLY A 32 0.28 13.72 0.92
C GLY A 32 -0.62 14.30 -0.17
N GLU A 33 -1.90 13.97 -0.13
CA GLU A 33 -2.86 14.44 -1.14
C GLU A 33 -2.99 15.97 -1.22
N GLY A 34 -2.78 16.66 -0.09
CA GLY A 34 -2.79 18.13 -0.05
C GLY A 34 -1.67 18.77 -0.85
N GLY A 35 -0.50 18.11 -0.93
CA GLY A 35 0.66 18.57 -1.70
C GLY A 35 0.52 18.36 -3.21
N LEU A 36 -0.33 17.45 -3.65
CA LEU A 36 -0.56 17.19 -5.06
C LEU A 36 -1.45 18.28 -5.67
N THR A 37 -0.81 19.26 -6.34
CA THR A 37 -1.48 20.32 -7.07
C THR A 37 -0.88 20.44 -8.48
N PHE A 38 -1.68 20.93 -9.46
CA PHE A 38 -1.16 21.19 -10.80
C PHE A 38 -0.03 22.20 -10.80
N ARG A 39 -0.05 23.17 -9.88
CA ARG A 39 1.04 24.14 -9.70
C ARG A 39 2.33 23.44 -9.26
N ALA A 40 2.30 22.61 -8.23
CA ALA A 40 3.46 21.86 -7.77
C ALA A 40 4.03 20.95 -8.86
N LEU A 41 3.15 20.30 -9.66
CA LEU A 41 3.56 19.49 -10.81
C LEU A 41 4.26 20.33 -11.90
N THR A 42 3.72 21.51 -12.25
CA THR A 42 4.36 22.38 -13.25
C THR A 42 5.71 22.87 -12.80
N GLU A 43 5.85 23.23 -11.54
CA GLU A 43 7.12 23.62 -10.93
C GLU A 43 8.14 22.47 -10.95
N ARG A 44 7.72 21.27 -10.54
CA ARG A 44 8.60 20.07 -10.49
C ARG A 44 9.01 19.58 -11.87
N LEU A 45 8.13 19.62 -12.85
CA LEU A 45 8.38 19.17 -14.22
C LEU A 45 8.97 20.26 -15.13
N ALA A 46 9.13 21.47 -14.62
CA ALA A 46 9.57 22.65 -15.37
C ALA A 46 8.78 22.84 -16.68
N THR A 47 7.45 22.73 -16.61
CA THR A 47 6.55 22.78 -17.78
C THR A 47 5.37 23.72 -17.54
N GLY A 48 4.63 24.03 -18.61
CA GLY A 48 3.38 24.79 -18.50
C GLY A 48 2.18 23.90 -18.15
N PRO A 49 1.13 24.44 -17.49
CA PRO A 49 -0.05 23.67 -17.10
C PRO A 49 -0.76 23.01 -18.28
N GLY A 50 -0.81 23.68 -19.45
CA GLY A 50 -1.43 23.16 -20.66
C GLY A 50 -0.81 21.82 -21.13
N ALA A 51 0.50 21.65 -20.94
CA ALA A 51 1.18 20.40 -21.32
C ALA A 51 0.74 19.22 -20.43
N ILE A 52 0.45 19.47 -19.14
CA ILE A 52 -0.01 18.43 -18.21
C ILE A 52 -1.45 18.04 -18.54
N TYR A 53 -2.33 19.01 -18.84
CA TYR A 53 -3.73 18.77 -19.17
C TYR A 53 -3.95 17.91 -20.42
N TRP A 54 -2.95 17.83 -21.32
CA TRP A 54 -3.00 16.87 -22.44
C TRP A 54 -2.92 15.40 -22.02
N HIS A 55 -2.36 15.13 -20.84
CA HIS A 55 -2.12 13.77 -20.35
C HIS A 55 -3.09 13.35 -19.23
N VAL A 56 -3.57 14.31 -18.42
CA VAL A 56 -4.49 14.06 -17.29
C VAL A 56 -5.48 15.20 -17.18
N ALA A 57 -6.77 14.90 -17.09
CA ALA A 57 -7.84 15.88 -17.12
C ALA A 57 -8.04 16.61 -15.78
N ASN A 58 -7.78 15.92 -14.66
CA ASN A 58 -8.02 16.46 -13.32
C ASN A 58 -7.17 15.74 -12.25
N LYS A 59 -7.23 16.26 -11.01
CA LYS A 59 -6.51 15.70 -9.86
C LYS A 59 -6.94 14.27 -9.52
N GLY A 60 -8.23 13.94 -9.69
CA GLY A 60 -8.75 12.60 -9.43
C GLY A 60 -8.12 11.57 -10.36
N GLU A 61 -8.09 11.85 -11.68
CA GLU A 61 -7.43 10.97 -12.66
C GLU A 61 -5.94 10.80 -12.36
N LEU A 62 -5.28 11.86 -11.88
CA LEU A 62 -3.87 11.78 -11.51
C LEU A 62 -3.64 10.93 -10.26
N LEU A 63 -4.51 11.03 -9.24
CA LEU A 63 -4.50 10.18 -8.06
C LEU A 63 -4.74 8.71 -8.44
N ASP A 64 -5.71 8.45 -9.31
CA ASP A 64 -5.99 7.10 -9.79
C ASP A 64 -4.79 6.53 -10.55
N ALA A 65 -4.15 7.32 -11.42
CA ALA A 65 -2.97 6.90 -12.16
C ALA A 65 -1.74 6.66 -11.26
N ALA A 66 -1.53 7.49 -10.24
CA ALA A 66 -0.48 7.30 -9.25
C ALA A 66 -0.71 6.01 -8.44
N THR A 67 -1.95 5.79 -7.99
CA THR A 67 -2.35 4.58 -7.26
C THR A 67 -2.15 3.34 -8.13
N ASP A 68 -2.58 3.38 -9.40
CA ASP A 68 -2.41 2.27 -10.35
C ASP A 68 -0.92 1.95 -10.58
N ALA A 69 -0.08 2.96 -10.72
CA ALA A 69 1.36 2.78 -10.92
C ALA A 69 2.01 2.05 -9.73
N VAL A 70 1.76 2.52 -8.50
CA VAL A 70 2.32 1.92 -7.28
C VAL A 70 1.80 0.49 -7.07
N VAL A 71 0.48 0.27 -7.19
CA VAL A 71 -0.10 -1.08 -7.05
C VAL A 71 0.37 -2.02 -8.13
N THR A 72 0.60 -1.54 -9.37
CA THR A 72 1.17 -2.36 -10.44
C THR A 72 2.53 -2.92 -10.05
N VAL A 73 3.40 -2.09 -9.49
CA VAL A 73 4.72 -2.50 -8.99
C VAL A 73 4.56 -3.46 -7.81
N ALA A 74 3.73 -3.12 -6.82
CA ALA A 74 3.48 -3.95 -5.65
C ALA A 74 3.03 -5.39 -5.99
N LEU A 75 2.14 -5.53 -6.97
CA LEU A 75 1.67 -6.85 -7.43
C LEU A 75 2.68 -7.60 -8.30
N ALA A 76 3.60 -6.89 -8.97
CA ALA A 76 4.64 -7.50 -9.82
C ALA A 76 5.89 -7.92 -9.02
N THR A 77 6.24 -7.15 -7.98
CA THR A 77 7.39 -7.40 -7.10
C THR A 77 7.11 -8.40 -5.98
N ALA A 78 5.87 -8.94 -5.94
CA ALA A 78 5.59 -10.07 -5.05
C ALA A 78 6.78 -11.06 -5.14
N PRO A 79 7.54 -11.29 -4.03
CA PRO A 79 8.82 -11.98 -4.12
C PRO A 79 8.62 -13.31 -4.81
N THR A 80 9.14 -13.40 -6.03
CA THR A 80 9.44 -14.69 -6.64
C THR A 80 10.59 -15.23 -5.80
N GLY A 81 10.26 -15.95 -4.74
CA GLY A 81 11.23 -16.72 -3.98
C GLY A 81 12.11 -17.56 -4.92
N PRO A 82 13.19 -18.21 -4.43
CA PRO A 82 14.15 -18.85 -5.28
C PRO A 82 13.43 -19.69 -6.33
N THR A 83 13.47 -19.16 -7.49
CA THR A 83 12.89 -19.56 -8.77
C THR A 83 12.57 -21.05 -8.89
N GLY A 84 11.28 -21.36 -8.77
CA GLY A 84 10.73 -22.64 -9.21
C GLY A 84 9.27 -22.43 -9.63
N PRO A 85 8.77 -23.17 -10.62
CA PRO A 85 7.40 -23.05 -11.11
C PRO A 85 6.31 -23.51 -10.11
N THR A 86 6.61 -23.67 -8.84
CA THR A 86 5.81 -24.39 -7.85
C THR A 86 5.55 -23.62 -6.55
N GLN A 87 5.41 -22.29 -6.58
CA GLN A 87 4.88 -21.60 -5.40
C GLN A 87 3.45 -22.04 -5.11
N SER A 88 3.19 -22.44 -3.87
CA SER A 88 1.85 -22.78 -3.40
C SER A 88 0.90 -21.58 -3.48
N PRO A 89 -0.40 -21.78 -3.58
CA PRO A 89 -1.37 -20.68 -3.52
C PRO A 89 -1.23 -19.83 -2.26
N GLN A 90 -0.87 -20.43 -1.11
CA GLN A 90 -0.62 -19.72 0.15
C GLN A 90 0.57 -18.77 0.01
N GLU A 91 1.71 -19.25 -0.52
CA GLU A 91 2.90 -18.41 -0.72
C GLU A 91 2.62 -17.24 -1.66
N LYS A 92 1.81 -17.44 -2.69
CA LYS A 92 1.38 -16.37 -3.59
C LYS A 92 0.49 -15.34 -2.90
N ILE A 93 -0.40 -15.76 -1.99
CA ILE A 93 -1.20 -14.82 -1.17
C ILE A 93 -0.29 -14.02 -0.25
N HIS A 94 0.66 -14.67 0.44
CA HIS A 94 1.65 -13.96 1.27
C HIS A 94 2.46 -12.96 0.46
N ALA A 95 2.88 -13.31 -0.75
CA ALA A 95 3.63 -12.44 -1.64
C ALA A 95 2.83 -11.20 -2.06
N VAL A 96 1.56 -11.37 -2.46
CA VAL A 96 0.64 -10.25 -2.78
C VAL A 96 0.42 -9.38 -1.54
N ALA A 97 0.20 -10.00 -0.38
CA ALA A 97 -0.02 -9.29 0.87
C ALA A 97 1.19 -8.43 1.26
N LEU A 98 2.40 -9.00 1.20
CA LEU A 98 3.64 -8.29 1.48
C LEU A 98 3.90 -7.16 0.48
N GLY A 99 3.70 -7.39 -0.81
CA GLY A 99 3.85 -6.34 -1.82
C GLY A 99 2.95 -5.14 -1.55
N LEU A 100 1.71 -5.37 -1.12
CA LEU A 100 0.79 -4.29 -0.73
C LEU A 100 1.18 -3.65 0.61
N PHE A 101 1.64 -4.44 1.58
CA PHE A 101 2.11 -3.92 2.86
C PHE A 101 3.31 -2.98 2.66
N ASP A 102 4.33 -3.44 1.94
CA ASP A 102 5.53 -2.67 1.65
C ASP A 102 5.21 -1.39 0.85
N ALA A 103 4.33 -1.49 -0.14
CA ALA A 103 3.89 -0.33 -0.92
C ALA A 103 3.13 0.71 -0.08
N ILE A 104 2.32 0.29 0.88
CA ILE A 104 1.60 1.19 1.79
C ILE A 104 2.56 1.80 2.82
N ASP A 105 3.57 1.07 3.26
CA ASP A 105 4.61 1.57 4.17
C ASP A 105 5.47 2.63 3.48
N GLU A 106 5.93 2.35 2.25
CA GLU A 106 6.70 3.29 1.42
C GLU A 106 5.88 4.51 0.99
N HIS A 107 4.59 4.30 0.68
CA HIS A 107 3.65 5.32 0.17
C HIS A 107 2.43 5.45 1.09
N PRO A 108 2.53 6.08 2.27
CA PRO A 108 1.43 6.07 3.27
C PRO A 108 0.10 6.68 2.81
N TRP A 109 0.12 7.53 1.77
CA TRP A 109 -1.07 8.08 1.13
C TRP A 109 -1.91 6.99 0.41
N LEU A 110 -1.24 5.89 -0.01
CA LEU A 110 -1.86 4.79 -0.74
C LEU A 110 -2.99 4.12 0.06
N ALA A 111 -2.83 3.98 1.38
CA ALA A 111 -3.86 3.42 2.26
C ALA A 111 -5.21 4.14 2.11
N THR A 112 -5.19 5.47 2.13
CA THR A 112 -6.39 6.30 1.96
C THR A 112 -6.98 6.18 0.55
N GLN A 113 -6.12 6.16 -0.47
CA GLN A 113 -6.56 6.01 -1.85
C GLN A 113 -7.20 4.64 -2.08
N LEU A 114 -6.60 3.56 -1.61
CA LEU A 114 -7.19 2.22 -1.71
C LEU A 114 -8.55 2.14 -1.02
N ALA A 115 -8.67 2.63 0.20
CA ALA A 115 -9.93 2.65 0.93
C ALA A 115 -11.04 3.42 0.20
N THR A 116 -10.70 4.52 -0.48
CA THR A 116 -11.69 5.35 -1.21
C THR A 116 -12.01 4.82 -2.59
N GLN A 117 -11.07 4.24 -3.31
CA GLN A 117 -11.29 3.71 -4.66
C GLN A 117 -12.27 2.53 -4.70
N PHE A 118 -12.29 1.69 -3.67
CA PHE A 118 -13.29 0.62 -3.54
C PHE A 118 -14.72 1.14 -3.53
N SER A 119 -14.92 2.38 -3.07
CA SER A 119 -16.25 3.00 -2.95
C SER A 119 -16.63 3.89 -4.15
N ARG A 120 -15.66 4.34 -4.96
CA ARG A 120 -15.89 5.38 -5.98
C ARG A 120 -16.04 4.85 -7.41
N SER A 121 -15.24 3.91 -7.84
CA SER A 121 -15.20 3.46 -9.24
C SER A 121 -14.82 1.99 -9.35
N PRO A 122 -15.79 1.07 -9.17
CA PRO A 122 -15.51 -0.35 -9.12
C PRO A 122 -14.84 -0.91 -10.38
N ALA A 123 -15.12 -0.33 -11.56
CA ALA A 123 -14.63 -0.85 -12.84
C ALA A 123 -13.27 -0.28 -13.29
N GLN A 124 -12.88 0.90 -12.78
CA GLN A 124 -11.65 1.60 -13.21
C GLN A 124 -10.59 1.68 -12.11
N SER A 125 -10.87 1.10 -10.94
CA SER A 125 -9.95 1.11 -9.80
C SER A 125 -9.00 -0.09 -9.83
N VAL A 126 -7.93 -0.02 -9.04
CA VAL A 126 -7.02 -1.15 -8.80
C VAL A 126 -7.69 -2.30 -8.02
N ALA A 127 -8.85 -2.03 -7.42
CA ALA A 127 -9.59 -2.97 -6.60
C ALA A 127 -9.86 -4.32 -7.29
N PRO A 128 -10.39 -4.39 -8.53
CA PRO A 128 -10.57 -5.67 -9.22
C PRO A 128 -9.26 -6.43 -9.43
N ARG A 129 -8.13 -5.74 -9.63
CA ARG A 129 -6.82 -6.39 -9.83
C ARG A 129 -6.30 -7.02 -8.54
N ILE A 130 -6.41 -6.32 -7.43
CA ILE A 130 -6.04 -6.86 -6.10
C ILE A 130 -6.95 -8.05 -5.78
N PHE A 131 -8.26 -7.87 -5.96
CA PHE A 131 -9.26 -8.92 -5.69
C PHE A 131 -9.02 -10.17 -6.54
N GLU A 132 -8.72 -10.00 -7.84
CA GLU A 132 -8.39 -11.09 -8.76
C GLU A 132 -7.10 -11.81 -8.36
N SER A 133 -6.05 -11.06 -7.98
CA SER A 133 -4.76 -11.62 -7.57
C SER A 133 -4.89 -12.54 -6.37
N ILE A 134 -5.70 -12.17 -5.37
CA ILE A 134 -5.99 -12.98 -4.19
C ILE A 134 -6.99 -14.10 -4.53
N GLY A 135 -8.07 -13.78 -5.23
CA GLY A 135 -9.19 -14.68 -5.52
C GLY A 135 -8.79 -15.89 -6.36
N ARG A 136 -7.86 -15.73 -7.31
CA ARG A 136 -7.29 -16.86 -8.06
C ARG A 136 -6.61 -17.86 -7.14
N GLN A 137 -5.87 -17.38 -6.15
CA GLN A 137 -5.17 -18.25 -5.20
C GLN A 137 -6.16 -18.92 -4.23
N VAL A 138 -7.16 -18.17 -3.75
CA VAL A 138 -8.27 -18.73 -2.96
C VAL A 138 -8.99 -19.85 -3.72
N SER A 139 -9.21 -19.67 -5.02
CA SER A 139 -9.79 -20.72 -5.87
C SER A 139 -8.85 -21.92 -6.02
N ALA A 140 -7.55 -21.69 -6.17
CA ALA A 140 -6.53 -22.74 -6.28
C ALA A 140 -6.34 -23.53 -4.98
N LEU A 141 -6.68 -22.95 -3.83
CA LEU A 141 -6.76 -23.67 -2.54
C LEU A 141 -7.92 -24.65 -2.44
N GLY A 142 -8.82 -24.69 -3.44
CA GLY A 142 -9.99 -25.59 -3.42
C GLY A 142 -11.20 -25.00 -2.70
N VAL A 143 -11.21 -23.70 -2.36
CA VAL A 143 -12.36 -23.08 -1.68
C VAL A 143 -13.61 -23.21 -2.55
N PRO A 144 -14.75 -23.73 -1.99
CA PRO A 144 -16.00 -23.87 -2.72
C PRO A 144 -16.47 -22.54 -3.32
N ALA A 145 -17.07 -22.58 -4.52
CA ALA A 145 -17.48 -21.40 -5.26
C ALA A 145 -18.32 -20.40 -4.42
N GLY A 146 -19.26 -20.92 -3.60
CA GLY A 146 -20.11 -20.09 -2.74
C GLY A 146 -19.37 -19.38 -1.58
N SER A 147 -18.12 -19.77 -1.28
CA SER A 147 -17.32 -19.18 -0.19
C SER A 147 -16.15 -18.33 -0.69
N ARG A 148 -15.85 -18.34 -1.99
CA ARG A 148 -14.67 -17.65 -2.56
C ARG A 148 -14.72 -16.15 -2.36
N PHE A 149 -15.87 -15.54 -2.56
CA PHE A 149 -16.04 -14.09 -2.36
C PHE A 149 -15.75 -13.70 -0.91
N THR A 150 -16.33 -14.41 0.06
CA THR A 150 -16.14 -14.15 1.48
C THR A 150 -14.67 -14.33 1.90
N ALA A 151 -14.03 -15.43 1.47
CA ALA A 151 -12.63 -15.71 1.77
C ALA A 151 -11.69 -14.64 1.18
N THR A 152 -11.90 -14.26 -0.09
CA THR A 152 -11.11 -13.22 -0.76
C THR A 152 -11.31 -11.86 -0.10
N SER A 153 -12.55 -11.50 0.24
CA SER A 153 -12.87 -10.25 0.93
C SER A 153 -12.24 -10.17 2.31
N ALA A 154 -12.27 -11.26 3.08
CA ALA A 154 -11.66 -11.32 4.41
C ALA A 154 -10.15 -11.06 4.35
N LEU A 155 -9.45 -11.74 3.43
CA LEU A 155 -8.01 -11.51 3.19
C LEU A 155 -7.75 -10.06 2.79
N MET A 156 -8.50 -9.52 1.83
CA MET A 156 -8.31 -8.17 1.35
C MET A 156 -8.56 -7.12 2.44
N HIS A 157 -9.63 -7.27 3.22
CA HIS A 157 -9.93 -6.34 4.31
C HIS A 157 -8.84 -6.39 5.39
N TYR A 158 -8.32 -7.58 5.70
CA TYR A 158 -7.21 -7.71 6.63
C TYR A 158 -5.95 -7.03 6.09
N ILE A 159 -5.55 -7.34 4.86
CA ILE A 159 -4.34 -6.76 4.21
C ILE A 159 -4.41 -5.23 4.24
N LEU A 160 -5.49 -4.66 3.71
CA LEU A 160 -5.62 -3.20 3.61
C LEU A 160 -5.76 -2.53 4.98
N GLY A 161 -6.50 -3.16 5.90
CA GLY A 161 -6.71 -2.63 7.25
C GLY A 161 -5.42 -2.63 8.08
N ALA A 162 -4.72 -3.76 8.13
CA ALA A 162 -3.49 -3.89 8.92
C ALA A 162 -2.35 -3.03 8.35
N ALA A 163 -2.13 -3.06 7.02
CA ALA A 163 -1.12 -2.22 6.40
C ALA A 163 -1.43 -0.71 6.55
N GLY A 164 -2.70 -0.33 6.40
CA GLY A 164 -3.14 1.06 6.60
C GLY A 164 -2.97 1.54 8.04
N GLN A 165 -3.24 0.67 9.02
CA GLN A 165 -3.02 0.98 10.44
C GLN A 165 -1.53 1.14 10.75
N ASN A 166 -0.68 0.24 10.22
CA ASN A 166 0.76 0.34 10.38
C ASN A 166 1.30 1.68 9.84
N ALA A 167 0.94 2.04 8.61
CA ALA A 167 1.32 3.31 8.01
C ALA A 167 0.80 4.53 8.79
N ALA A 168 -0.37 4.44 9.41
CA ALA A 168 -0.90 5.50 10.27
C ALA A 168 -0.10 5.64 11.56
N ASN A 169 0.28 4.52 12.20
CA ASN A 169 1.11 4.50 13.40
C ASN A 169 2.50 5.11 13.12
N GLY A 170 3.14 4.73 12.01
CA GLY A 170 4.43 5.28 11.59
C GLY A 170 4.38 6.80 11.40
N ARG A 171 3.29 7.34 10.85
CA ARG A 171 3.10 8.80 10.71
C ARG A 171 2.96 9.53 12.04
N VAL A 172 2.25 8.95 13.00
CA VAL A 172 2.06 9.55 14.33
C VAL A 172 3.37 9.59 15.11
N LEU A 173 4.15 8.52 15.04
CA LEU A 173 5.45 8.44 15.69
C LEU A 173 6.49 9.34 15.02
N GLY A 174 6.44 9.48 13.71
CA GLY A 174 7.40 10.25 12.89
C GLY A 174 8.73 9.53 12.69
N PRO A 175 9.54 9.99 11.70
CA PRO A 175 10.73 9.28 11.23
C PRO A 175 11.90 9.25 12.23
N SER A 176 11.88 10.08 13.27
CA SER A 176 12.92 10.13 14.30
C SER A 176 12.48 9.53 15.64
N ALA A 177 11.29 8.95 15.72
CA ALA A 177 10.80 8.37 16.97
C ALA A 177 11.51 7.03 17.27
N ASP A 178 11.89 6.86 18.51
CA ASP A 178 12.35 5.58 19.02
C ASP A 178 11.14 4.67 19.25
N ARG A 179 10.90 3.78 18.26
CA ARG A 179 9.81 2.82 18.32
C ARG A 179 9.94 1.90 19.54
N SER A 180 11.15 1.49 19.90
CA SER A 180 11.37 0.60 21.03
C SER A 180 10.96 1.30 22.32
N ALA A 181 11.40 2.55 22.53
CA ALA A 181 11.00 3.34 23.68
C ALA A 181 9.48 3.56 23.75
N PHE A 182 8.81 3.76 22.60
CA PHE A 182 7.36 3.86 22.54
C PHE A 182 6.66 2.56 22.98
N LEU A 183 7.10 1.41 22.46
CA LEU A 183 6.53 0.10 22.79
C LEU A 183 6.78 -0.26 24.26
N ASP A 184 7.96 0.07 24.81
CA ASP A 184 8.27 -0.06 26.23
C ASP A 184 7.31 0.75 27.09
N ALA A 185 7.11 2.01 26.75
CA ALA A 185 6.20 2.89 27.49
C ALA A 185 4.73 2.40 27.41
N ALA A 186 4.29 1.92 26.24
CA ALA A 186 2.96 1.36 26.05
C ALA A 186 2.76 0.08 26.88
N SER A 187 3.74 -0.84 26.87
CA SER A 187 3.73 -2.06 27.66
C SER A 187 3.62 -1.74 29.16
N GLU A 188 4.44 -0.81 29.65
CA GLU A 188 4.39 -0.39 31.05
C GLU A 188 3.06 0.32 31.42
N ALA A 189 2.45 1.04 30.48
CA ALA A 189 1.12 1.62 30.68
C ALA A 189 0.05 0.53 30.78
N TRP A 190 0.10 -0.49 29.94
CA TRP A 190 -0.85 -1.61 29.99
C TRP A 190 -0.74 -2.41 31.29
N LYS A 191 0.45 -2.63 31.83
CA LYS A 191 0.65 -3.30 33.12
C LYS A 191 0.04 -2.57 34.30
N LYS A 192 -0.14 -1.24 34.18
CA LYS A 192 -0.71 -0.38 35.24
C LYS A 192 -2.23 -0.27 35.20
N LEU A 193 -2.89 -0.81 34.15
CA LEU A 193 -4.34 -0.83 34.07
C LEU A 193 -4.96 -1.63 35.23
N ASP A 194 -6.23 -1.39 35.52
CA ASP A 194 -6.94 -2.11 36.57
C ASP A 194 -6.97 -3.63 36.23
N PRO A 195 -6.53 -4.51 37.16
CA PRO A 195 -6.42 -5.93 36.89
C PRO A 195 -7.78 -6.66 36.78
N GLU A 196 -8.84 -6.12 37.37
CA GLU A 196 -10.18 -6.71 37.28
C GLU A 196 -10.87 -6.31 35.96
N GLU A 197 -10.60 -5.09 35.48
CA GLU A 197 -11.18 -4.57 34.24
C GLU A 197 -10.40 -5.00 32.99
N TYR A 198 -9.06 -5.09 33.08
CA TYR A 198 -8.16 -5.36 31.94
C TYR A 198 -7.24 -6.59 32.12
N PRO A 199 -7.76 -7.75 32.54
CA PRO A 199 -6.91 -8.92 32.83
C PRO A 199 -6.14 -9.42 31.61
N PHE A 200 -6.77 -9.46 30.42
CA PHE A 200 -6.14 -9.89 29.17
C PHE A 200 -5.08 -8.89 28.68
N THR A 201 -5.40 -7.60 28.64
CA THR A 201 -4.48 -6.57 28.17
C THR A 201 -3.18 -6.55 28.99
N ARG A 202 -3.31 -6.73 30.31
CA ARG A 202 -2.16 -6.85 31.21
C ARG A 202 -1.35 -8.10 30.98
N ALA A 203 -2.01 -9.24 30.70
CA ALA A 203 -1.33 -10.51 30.47
C ALA A 203 -0.45 -10.48 29.21
N VAL A 204 -0.86 -9.77 28.15
CA VAL A 204 -0.12 -9.69 26.87
C VAL A 204 0.77 -8.45 26.75
N ALA A 205 0.93 -7.66 27.83
CA ALA A 205 1.68 -6.41 27.80
C ALA A 205 3.15 -6.56 27.38
N ASP A 206 3.79 -7.67 27.75
CA ASP A 206 5.18 -7.94 27.35
C ASP A 206 5.29 -8.35 25.87
N GLU A 207 4.28 -9.01 25.31
CA GLU A 207 4.23 -9.34 23.87
C GLU A 207 4.16 -8.06 23.00
N LEU A 208 3.52 -7.00 23.52
CA LEU A 208 3.50 -5.70 22.85
C LEU A 208 4.90 -5.08 22.70
N ARG A 209 5.79 -5.32 23.66
CA ARG A 209 7.16 -4.80 23.66
C ARG A 209 8.00 -5.41 22.53
N GLU A 210 7.83 -6.70 22.29
CA GLU A 210 8.56 -7.48 21.28
C GLU A 210 7.91 -7.43 19.88
N HIS A 211 6.87 -6.62 19.72
CA HIS A 211 6.04 -6.58 18.55
C HIS A 211 6.79 -6.10 17.29
N ASP A 212 6.78 -6.92 16.26
CA ASP A 212 7.15 -6.59 14.88
C ASP A 212 5.91 -6.55 13.97
N ASP A 213 5.67 -5.40 13.34
CA ASP A 213 4.47 -5.17 12.53
C ASP A 213 4.39 -6.11 11.34
N ARG A 214 5.53 -6.40 10.68
CA ARG A 214 5.59 -7.25 9.50
C ARG A 214 5.38 -8.72 9.86
N GLU A 215 5.99 -9.19 10.96
CA GLU A 215 5.81 -10.54 11.45
C GLU A 215 4.36 -10.77 11.89
N GLN A 216 3.78 -9.84 12.62
CA GLN A 216 2.38 -9.91 13.04
C GLN A 216 1.41 -9.84 11.87
N PHE A 217 1.69 -9.00 10.86
CA PHE A 217 0.91 -8.95 9.64
C PHE A 217 0.87 -10.31 8.93
N LEU A 218 2.02 -10.97 8.78
CA LEU A 218 2.12 -12.30 8.18
C LEU A 218 1.44 -13.39 9.03
N ALA A 219 1.57 -13.31 10.35
CA ALA A 219 0.88 -14.24 11.26
C ALA A 219 -0.63 -14.15 11.10
N GLY A 220 -1.19 -12.94 10.98
CA GLY A 220 -2.62 -12.75 10.75
C GLY A 220 -3.09 -13.28 9.39
N ILE A 221 -2.32 -13.11 8.31
CA ILE A 221 -2.61 -13.75 7.02
C ILE A 221 -2.65 -15.28 7.18
N THR A 222 -1.68 -15.83 7.89
CA THR A 222 -1.59 -17.29 8.14
C THR A 222 -2.80 -17.80 8.94
N LEU A 223 -3.25 -17.06 9.96
CA LEU A 223 -4.45 -17.40 10.72
C LEU A 223 -5.70 -17.43 9.83
N ILE A 224 -5.88 -16.44 8.97
CA ILE A 224 -7.01 -16.37 8.05
C ILE A 224 -6.95 -17.53 7.06
N LEU A 225 -5.79 -17.82 6.48
CA LEU A 225 -5.60 -18.93 5.54
C LEU A 225 -5.88 -20.29 6.19
N THR A 226 -5.42 -20.47 7.43
CA THR A 226 -5.73 -21.67 8.22
C THR A 226 -7.22 -21.83 8.41
N GLY A 227 -7.92 -20.78 8.80
CA GLY A 227 -9.38 -20.78 8.96
C GLY A 227 -10.14 -21.07 7.65
N ILE A 228 -9.63 -20.58 6.51
CA ILE A 228 -10.19 -20.86 5.19
C ILE A 228 -10.01 -22.33 4.82
N THR A 229 -8.81 -22.91 5.06
CA THR A 229 -8.49 -24.29 4.68
C THR A 229 -9.19 -25.33 5.57
N LEU A 230 -9.36 -25.05 6.86
CA LEU A 230 -10.11 -25.92 7.77
C LEU A 230 -11.61 -26.07 7.40
N ARG A 231 -12.17 -25.12 6.65
CA ARG A 231 -13.56 -25.19 6.17
C ARG A 231 -13.74 -26.01 4.89
N ILE A 232 -12.65 -26.44 4.28
CA ILE A 232 -12.65 -27.20 3.02
C ILE A 232 -12.61 -28.71 3.30
N THR A 233 -12.08 -29.09 4.48
CA THR A 233 -12.08 -30.46 5.00
C THR A 233 -13.38 -30.77 5.70
#